data_c87dfa5a7206e9e9373c31df262445fd
#
_entry.id   c87dfa5a7206e9e9373c31df262445fd
#
_cell.length_a   1.000
_cell.length_b   1.000
_cell.length_c   1.000
_cell.angle_alpha   90.00
_cell.angle_beta   90.00
_cell.angle_gamma   90.00
#
_symmetry.space_group_name_H-M   'P 1'
#
loop_
_entity.id
_entity.type
_entity.pdbx_description
1 polymer ?
#
loop_
_entity_poly.entity_id
_entity_poly.type
_entity_poly.pdbx_seq_one_letter_code
_entity_poly.pdbx_strand_id
1 'polypeptide(L)'
;MDGMGMPGSVGEAGAPVRYSVETRWLHWSCAWLILAQFVLGELMHRVPQALHGPIVSAHLSLGVLLAALVVMRVAWRVTGGRAIRFPAGDGLAGRAAPAMHGVLYLALGAEIGLGYLARWSGGKPVTAFGAVINSPFGPMSQATHHLFGSAHGWLAWTIMILAAGHVAAVLYHVRIVRDGVLRRMWA
;
A
#
# COMPACT_ATOMS: atom_id res chain seq x y z
N MET A 1 49.09 -32.80 30.58
CA MET A 1 48.04 -33.63 29.96
C MET A 1 46.82 -32.69 29.88
N ASP A 2 46.96 -31.85 29.03
CA ASP A 2 46.32 -31.50 27.76
C ASP A 2 44.80 -31.23 27.91
N GLY A 3 44.51 -30.02 28.39
CA GLY A 3 43.21 -29.39 28.28
C GLY A 3 43.02 -28.80 26.89
N MET A 4 42.39 -29.54 25.98
CA MET A 4 41.96 -29.04 24.66
C MET A 4 40.90 -27.96 24.84
N GLY A 5 41.30 -26.72 24.77
CA GLY A 5 40.38 -25.57 24.63
C GLY A 5 39.67 -25.67 23.30
N MET A 6 38.36 -25.91 23.34
CA MET A 6 37.48 -25.72 22.18
C MET A 6 37.57 -24.28 21.74
N PRO A 7 37.77 -23.98 20.47
CA PRO A 7 37.64 -22.60 19.98
C PRO A 7 36.15 -22.27 20.05
N GLY A 8 35.83 -21.33 20.95
CA GLY A 8 34.51 -20.73 20.97
C GLY A 8 34.17 -20.21 19.59
N SER A 9 33.12 -20.76 19.00
CA SER A 9 32.48 -20.20 17.81
C SER A 9 32.08 -18.76 18.12
N VAL A 10 32.87 -17.82 17.63
CA VAL A 10 32.47 -16.42 17.56
C VAL A 10 31.30 -16.41 16.59
N GLY A 11 30.09 -16.50 17.14
CA GLY A 11 28.89 -16.30 16.38
C GLY A 11 28.96 -14.98 15.67
N GLU A 12 28.76 -14.98 14.38
CA GLU A 12 28.63 -13.79 13.55
C GLU A 12 27.69 -12.79 14.27
N ALA A 13 28.26 -11.77 14.85
CA ALA A 13 27.54 -10.69 15.51
C ALA A 13 26.62 -10.04 14.49
N GLY A 14 25.35 -10.30 14.62
CA GLY A 14 24.21 -10.09 13.76
C GLY A 14 24.25 -8.90 12.83
N ALA A 15 24.37 -9.19 11.53
CA ALA A 15 23.93 -8.26 10.52
C ALA A 15 22.46 -7.87 10.83
N PRO A 16 22.09 -6.60 10.76
CA PRO A 16 20.73 -6.17 11.08
C PRO A 16 19.74 -6.91 10.18
N VAL A 17 18.78 -7.59 10.78
CA VAL A 17 17.75 -8.35 10.06
C VAL A 17 16.96 -7.39 9.19
N ARG A 18 17.07 -7.51 7.86
CA ARG A 18 16.40 -6.67 6.87
C ARG A 18 15.28 -7.45 6.18
N TYR A 19 14.25 -6.75 5.74
CA TYR A 19 13.27 -7.35 4.83
C TYR A 19 13.93 -7.68 3.48
N SER A 20 13.39 -8.70 2.80
CA SER A 20 13.87 -9.07 1.47
C SER A 20 13.73 -7.90 0.49
N VAL A 21 14.54 -7.91 -0.57
CA VAL A 21 14.55 -6.86 -1.60
C VAL A 21 13.14 -6.71 -2.21
N GLU A 22 12.47 -7.83 -2.48
CA GLU A 22 11.13 -7.89 -3.04
C GLU A 22 10.10 -7.21 -2.12
N THR A 23 10.15 -7.51 -0.82
CA THR A 23 9.26 -6.89 0.18
C THR A 23 9.42 -5.39 0.21
N ARG A 24 10.66 -4.90 0.19
CA ARG A 24 10.98 -3.47 0.19
C ARG A 24 10.53 -2.80 -1.09
N TRP A 25 10.82 -3.41 -2.23
CA TRP A 25 10.45 -2.89 -3.54
C TRP A 25 8.93 -2.77 -3.69
N LEU A 26 8.19 -3.83 -3.39
CA LEU A 26 6.73 -3.84 -3.41
C LEU A 26 6.13 -2.80 -2.45
N HIS A 27 6.76 -2.61 -1.27
CA HIS A 27 6.29 -1.60 -0.33
C HIS A 27 6.42 -0.18 -0.89
N TRP A 28 7.61 0.19 -1.32
CA TRP A 28 7.87 1.56 -1.78
C TRP A 28 7.15 1.87 -3.08
N SER A 29 7.07 0.92 -4.01
CA SER A 29 6.29 1.09 -5.25
C SER A 29 4.81 1.34 -4.96
N CYS A 30 4.19 0.56 -4.06
CA CYS A 30 2.81 0.81 -3.64
C CYS A 30 2.68 2.17 -2.96
N ALA A 31 3.58 2.56 -2.05
CA ALA A 31 3.51 3.83 -1.35
C ALA A 31 3.55 5.04 -2.31
N TRP A 32 4.46 5.03 -3.27
CA TRP A 32 4.55 6.08 -4.28
C TRP A 32 3.34 6.12 -5.21
N LEU A 33 2.82 4.95 -5.62
CA LEU A 33 1.63 4.89 -6.46
C LEU A 33 0.37 5.36 -5.72
N ILE A 34 0.21 5.03 -4.43
CA ILE A 34 -0.91 5.53 -3.62
C ILE A 34 -0.87 7.07 -3.56
N LEU A 35 0.30 7.65 -3.30
CA LEU A 35 0.46 9.10 -3.29
C LEU A 35 0.15 9.71 -4.66
N ALA A 36 0.66 9.13 -5.75
CA ALA A 36 0.40 9.59 -7.10
C ALA A 36 -1.10 9.50 -7.46
N GLN A 37 -1.77 8.42 -7.08
CA GLN A 37 -3.21 8.24 -7.29
C GLN A 37 -4.03 9.29 -6.55
N PHE A 38 -3.70 9.56 -5.30
CA PHE A 38 -4.36 10.61 -4.52
C PHE A 38 -4.17 11.98 -5.18
N VAL A 39 -2.94 12.32 -5.55
CA VAL A 39 -2.64 13.61 -6.22
C VAL A 39 -3.39 13.74 -7.55
N LEU A 40 -3.41 12.69 -8.37
CA LEU A 40 -4.14 12.71 -9.65
C LEU A 40 -5.65 12.84 -9.42
N GLY A 41 -6.21 12.14 -8.41
CA GLY A 41 -7.61 12.25 -8.02
C GLY A 41 -8.01 13.68 -7.64
N GLU A 42 -7.19 14.34 -6.80
CA GLU A 42 -7.41 15.73 -6.39
C GLU A 42 -7.24 16.72 -7.56
N LEU A 43 -6.30 16.46 -8.47
CA LEU A 43 -6.07 17.31 -9.63
C LEU A 43 -7.23 17.29 -10.62
N MET A 44 -7.95 16.17 -10.78
CA MET A 44 -9.08 16.07 -11.71
C MET A 44 -10.11 17.19 -11.52
N HIS A 45 -10.32 17.63 -10.28
CA HIS A 45 -11.30 18.66 -9.93
C HIS A 45 -10.79 20.10 -10.06
N ARG A 46 -9.49 20.28 -10.33
CA ARG A 46 -8.82 21.60 -10.27
C ARG A 46 -8.20 22.02 -11.60
N VAL A 47 -8.10 21.12 -12.56
CA VAL A 47 -7.44 21.40 -13.84
C VAL A 47 -8.41 21.92 -14.91
N PRO A 48 -7.91 22.71 -15.89
CA PRO A 48 -8.69 23.06 -17.08
C PRO A 48 -9.18 21.83 -17.84
N GLN A 49 -10.33 21.95 -18.52
CA GLN A 49 -10.97 20.87 -19.28
C GLN A 49 -10.01 20.18 -20.27
N ALA A 50 -9.07 20.90 -20.86
CA ALA A 50 -8.08 20.33 -21.78
C ALA A 50 -7.16 19.27 -21.12
N LEU A 51 -6.90 19.38 -19.83
CA LEU A 51 -6.04 18.45 -19.08
C LEU A 51 -6.82 17.35 -18.36
N HIS A 52 -8.15 17.49 -18.25
CA HIS A 52 -8.98 16.53 -17.52
C HIS A 52 -8.86 15.12 -18.11
N GLY A 53 -8.98 14.94 -19.43
CA GLY A 53 -8.88 13.63 -20.10
C GLY A 53 -7.54 12.92 -19.85
N PRO A 54 -6.40 13.56 -20.11
CA PRO A 54 -5.08 12.99 -19.79
C PRO A 54 -4.91 12.59 -18.33
N ILE A 55 -5.37 13.39 -17.37
CA ILE A 55 -5.24 13.09 -15.93
C ILE A 55 -6.12 11.89 -15.54
N VAL A 56 -7.36 11.82 -16.04
CA VAL A 56 -8.23 10.65 -15.84
C VAL A 56 -7.56 9.39 -16.41
N SER A 57 -7.00 9.46 -17.62
CA SER A 57 -6.32 8.31 -18.25
C SER A 57 -5.11 7.86 -17.44
N ALA A 58 -4.31 8.79 -16.93
CA ALA A 58 -3.17 8.48 -16.06
C ALA A 58 -3.63 7.83 -14.76
N HIS A 59 -4.67 8.39 -14.10
CA HIS A 59 -5.23 7.82 -12.87
C HIS A 59 -5.74 6.39 -13.09
N LEU A 60 -6.50 6.13 -14.14
CA LEU A 60 -7.00 4.80 -14.46
C LEU A 60 -5.85 3.80 -14.72
N SER A 61 -4.85 4.20 -15.51
CA SER A 61 -3.71 3.34 -15.84
C SER A 61 -2.86 3.00 -14.62
N LEU A 62 -2.50 4.00 -13.82
CA LEU A 62 -1.76 3.79 -12.58
C LEU A 62 -2.59 3.07 -11.53
N GLY A 63 -3.92 3.23 -11.54
CA GLY A 63 -4.84 2.49 -10.67
C GLY A 63 -4.84 0.98 -10.95
N VAL A 64 -4.85 0.60 -12.22
CA VAL A 64 -4.71 -0.82 -12.63
C VAL A 64 -3.32 -1.36 -12.23
N LEU A 65 -2.25 -0.59 -12.42
CA LEU A 65 -0.92 -0.96 -11.97
C LEU A 65 -0.86 -1.13 -10.45
N LEU A 66 -1.43 -0.21 -9.70
CA LEU A 66 -1.51 -0.30 -8.24
C LEU A 66 -2.28 -1.55 -7.80
N ALA A 67 -3.42 -1.86 -8.44
CA ALA A 67 -4.18 -3.08 -8.17
C ALA A 67 -3.32 -4.33 -8.35
N ALA A 68 -2.58 -4.43 -9.45
CA ALA A 68 -1.67 -5.55 -9.72
C ALA A 68 -0.57 -5.65 -8.65
N LEU A 69 0.04 -4.53 -8.26
CA LEU A 69 1.08 -4.52 -7.23
C LEU A 69 0.55 -4.86 -5.84
N VAL A 70 -0.66 -4.44 -5.49
CA VAL A 70 -1.30 -4.80 -4.21
C VAL A 70 -1.58 -6.29 -4.17
N VAL A 71 -2.13 -6.88 -5.23
CA VAL A 71 -2.34 -8.33 -5.35
C VAL A 71 -1.02 -9.08 -5.24
N MET A 72 0.00 -8.66 -5.96
CA MET A 72 1.34 -9.26 -5.90
C MET A 72 1.95 -9.18 -4.50
N ARG A 73 1.77 -8.05 -3.82
CA ARG A 73 2.27 -7.84 -2.46
C ARG A 73 1.54 -8.73 -1.44
N VAL A 74 0.22 -8.88 -1.57
CA VAL A 74 -0.56 -9.79 -0.72
C VAL A 74 -0.15 -11.23 -0.99
N ALA A 75 -0.06 -11.65 -2.25
CA ALA A 75 0.39 -12.98 -2.64
C ALA A 75 1.78 -13.28 -2.09
N TRP A 76 2.74 -12.36 -2.29
CA TRP A 76 4.09 -12.49 -1.73
C TRP A 76 4.09 -12.66 -0.21
N ARG A 77 3.28 -11.88 0.50
CA ARG A 77 3.18 -11.96 1.97
C ARG A 77 2.63 -13.31 2.45
N VAL A 78 1.72 -13.91 1.69
CA VAL A 78 1.07 -15.18 2.05
C VAL A 78 1.94 -16.38 1.66
N THR A 79 2.65 -16.32 0.53
CA THR A 79 3.35 -17.48 -0.04
C THR A 79 4.86 -17.50 0.23
N GLY A 80 5.56 -16.39 0.20
CA GLY A 80 7.02 -16.34 0.20
C GLY A 80 7.64 -15.34 1.15
N GLY A 81 6.94 -14.25 1.45
CA GLY A 81 7.43 -13.21 2.32
C GLY A 81 7.40 -13.67 3.78
N ARG A 82 8.48 -14.32 4.23
CA ARG A 82 8.63 -14.63 5.65
C ARG A 82 8.46 -13.33 6.42
N ALA A 83 7.34 -13.23 7.14
CA ALA A 83 7.18 -12.18 8.12
C ALA A 83 8.36 -12.34 9.09
N ILE A 84 9.33 -11.44 9.02
CA ILE A 84 10.33 -11.35 10.05
C ILE A 84 9.54 -11.06 11.31
N ARG A 85 9.37 -12.08 12.15
CA ARG A 85 8.76 -11.91 13.46
C ARG A 85 9.79 -11.19 14.30
N PHE A 86 9.65 -9.88 14.36
CA PHE A 86 10.32 -9.16 15.43
C PHE A 86 9.64 -9.55 16.72
N PRO A 87 10.39 -9.72 17.80
CA PRO A 87 9.78 -9.74 19.11
C PRO A 87 9.09 -8.39 19.27
N ALA A 88 7.84 -8.34 18.88
CA ALA A 88 6.95 -7.28 19.25
C ALA A 88 6.87 -7.39 20.77
N GLY A 89 7.16 -6.31 21.49
CA GLY A 89 7.00 -6.29 22.92
C GLY A 89 5.61 -6.83 23.29
N ASP A 90 5.53 -7.56 24.38
CA ASP A 90 4.28 -8.12 24.86
C ASP A 90 3.23 -7.01 25.02
N GLY A 91 1.99 -7.26 24.57
CA GLY A 91 0.86 -6.35 24.77
C GLY A 91 0.35 -5.62 23.53
N LEU A 92 -0.33 -4.48 23.76
CA LEU A 92 -1.03 -3.70 22.74
C LEU A 92 -0.08 -3.14 21.67
N ALA A 93 1.11 -2.68 22.06
CA ALA A 93 2.11 -2.14 21.12
C ALA A 93 2.57 -3.17 20.08
N GLY A 94 2.73 -4.43 20.49
CA GLY A 94 3.10 -5.51 19.58
C GLY A 94 2.02 -5.89 18.57
N ARG A 95 0.75 -5.59 18.85
CA ARG A 95 -0.39 -5.85 17.97
C ARG A 95 -0.71 -4.67 17.05
N ALA A 96 -0.29 -3.47 17.41
CA ALA A 96 -0.62 -2.25 16.67
C ALA A 96 -0.08 -2.26 15.23
N ALA A 97 1.19 -2.65 15.03
CA ALA A 97 1.79 -2.67 13.70
C ALA A 97 1.13 -3.67 12.74
N PRO A 98 0.91 -4.96 13.11
CA PRO A 98 0.19 -5.88 12.22
C PRO A 98 -1.27 -5.46 11.98
N ALA A 99 -1.95 -4.88 12.99
CA ALA A 99 -3.31 -4.36 12.83
C ALA A 99 -3.36 -3.20 11.82
N MET A 100 -2.46 -2.23 11.93
CA MET A 100 -2.36 -1.10 10.99
C MET A 100 -2.15 -1.59 9.56
N HIS A 101 -1.26 -2.55 9.34
CA HIS A 101 -1.06 -3.13 8.00
C HIS A 101 -2.32 -3.85 7.50
N GLY A 102 -3.03 -4.59 8.36
CA GLY A 102 -4.30 -5.22 8.00
C GLY A 102 -5.34 -4.21 7.56
N VAL A 103 -5.53 -3.14 8.33
CA VAL A 103 -6.47 -2.05 8.01
C VAL A 103 -6.09 -1.38 6.69
N LEU A 104 -4.81 -1.08 6.45
CA LEU A 104 -4.35 -0.49 5.19
C LEU A 104 -4.60 -1.41 3.98
N TYR A 105 -4.38 -2.72 4.09
CA TYR A 105 -4.66 -3.65 3.00
C TYR A 105 -6.16 -3.74 2.70
N LEU A 106 -7.01 -3.79 3.73
CA LEU A 106 -8.46 -3.81 3.55
C LEU A 106 -8.95 -2.51 2.92
N ALA A 107 -8.48 -1.37 3.42
CA ALA A 107 -8.83 -0.06 2.87
C ALA A 107 -8.40 0.08 1.40
N LEU A 108 -7.17 -0.34 1.04
CA LEU A 108 -6.69 -0.31 -0.34
C LEU A 108 -7.48 -1.25 -1.26
N GLY A 109 -7.82 -2.45 -0.80
CA GLY A 109 -8.65 -3.37 -1.57
C GLY A 109 -10.05 -2.79 -1.84
N ALA A 110 -10.67 -2.20 -0.82
CA ALA A 110 -11.96 -1.52 -0.95
C ALA A 110 -11.87 -0.29 -1.87
N GLU A 111 -10.81 0.51 -1.76
CA GLU A 111 -10.56 1.69 -2.58
C GLU A 111 -10.44 1.35 -4.06
N ILE A 112 -9.67 0.32 -4.39
CA ILE A 112 -9.53 -0.20 -5.75
C ILE A 112 -10.89 -0.66 -6.28
N GLY A 113 -11.63 -1.45 -5.49
CA GLY A 113 -12.98 -1.91 -5.85
C GLY A 113 -13.95 -0.76 -6.10
N LEU A 114 -13.96 0.24 -5.22
CA LEU A 114 -14.79 1.43 -5.37
C LEU A 114 -14.43 2.26 -6.60
N GLY A 115 -13.14 2.36 -6.95
CA GLY A 115 -12.70 3.03 -8.18
C GLY A 115 -13.25 2.37 -9.45
N TYR A 116 -13.24 1.04 -9.52
CA TYR A 116 -13.88 0.31 -10.62
C TYR A 116 -15.40 0.52 -10.62
N LEU A 117 -16.05 0.38 -9.46
CA LEU A 117 -17.51 0.57 -9.32
C LEU A 117 -17.93 1.99 -9.67
N ALA A 118 -17.19 3.00 -9.25
CA ALA A 118 -17.45 4.40 -9.61
C ALA A 118 -17.40 4.61 -11.12
N ARG A 119 -16.42 4.00 -11.80
CA ARG A 119 -16.29 4.13 -13.27
C ARG A 119 -17.38 3.37 -14.01
N TRP A 120 -17.62 2.11 -13.65
CA TRP A 120 -18.57 1.22 -14.31
C TRP A 120 -20.03 1.61 -14.07
N SER A 121 -20.37 2.07 -12.86
CA SER A 121 -21.74 2.52 -12.56
C SER A 121 -22.18 3.72 -13.40
N GLY A 122 -21.20 4.55 -13.87
CA GLY A 122 -21.44 5.62 -14.84
C GLY A 122 -21.46 5.16 -16.30
N GLY A 123 -21.48 3.85 -16.57
CA GLY A 123 -21.53 3.27 -17.91
C GLY A 123 -20.22 3.43 -18.71
N LYS A 124 -19.10 3.72 -18.07
CA LYS A 124 -17.82 3.95 -18.74
C LYS A 124 -16.85 2.80 -18.46
N PRO A 125 -16.10 2.30 -19.46
CA PRO A 125 -15.07 1.29 -19.24
C PRO A 125 -13.89 1.88 -18.47
N VAL A 126 -13.11 1.02 -17.83
CA VAL A 126 -11.77 1.36 -17.32
C VAL A 126 -10.78 1.17 -18.46
N THR A 127 -10.09 2.23 -18.85
CA THR A 127 -9.04 2.20 -19.87
C THR A 127 -7.67 2.35 -19.24
N ALA A 128 -6.78 1.39 -19.49
CA ALA A 128 -5.44 1.42 -18.92
C ALA A 128 -4.41 0.96 -19.94
N PHE A 129 -3.39 1.77 -20.19
CA PHE A 129 -2.31 1.46 -21.12
C PHE A 129 -2.80 1.03 -22.52
N GLY A 130 -3.92 1.61 -23.01
CA GLY A 130 -4.54 1.25 -24.29
C GLY A 130 -5.47 0.03 -24.23
N ALA A 131 -5.49 -0.74 -23.16
CA ALA A 131 -6.45 -1.82 -22.96
C ALA A 131 -7.78 -1.28 -22.39
N VAL A 132 -8.88 -1.94 -22.74
CA VAL A 132 -10.23 -1.59 -22.32
C VAL A 132 -10.79 -2.71 -21.46
N ILE A 133 -11.13 -2.39 -20.22
CA ILE A 133 -11.78 -3.30 -19.27
C ILE A 133 -13.24 -2.88 -19.16
N ASN A 134 -14.11 -3.61 -19.86
CA ASN A 134 -15.53 -3.32 -19.89
C ASN A 134 -16.20 -3.59 -18.55
N SER A 135 -17.30 -2.88 -18.29
CA SER A 135 -18.15 -3.15 -17.14
C SER A 135 -18.81 -4.53 -17.28
N PRO A 136 -18.84 -5.36 -16.22
CA PRO A 136 -19.59 -6.61 -16.23
C PRO A 136 -21.09 -6.41 -16.09
N PHE A 137 -21.55 -5.18 -15.87
CA PHE A 137 -22.95 -4.79 -15.72
C PHE A 137 -23.23 -3.48 -16.46
N GLY A 138 -24.51 -3.18 -16.70
CA GLY A 138 -24.94 -1.91 -17.32
C GLY A 138 -24.78 -0.71 -16.39
N PRO A 139 -25.02 0.53 -16.90
CA PRO A 139 -25.01 1.73 -16.09
C PRO A 139 -26.07 1.65 -14.98
N MET A 140 -25.76 2.20 -13.82
CA MET A 140 -26.61 2.22 -12.65
C MET A 140 -27.35 3.55 -12.51
N SER A 141 -28.22 3.67 -11.51
CA SER A 141 -28.89 4.93 -11.21
C SER A 141 -27.86 6.02 -10.88
N GLN A 142 -28.21 7.28 -11.13
CA GLN A 142 -27.35 8.41 -10.82
C GLN A 142 -27.00 8.45 -9.31
N ALA A 143 -27.95 8.10 -8.44
CA ALA A 143 -27.73 8.03 -7.00
C ALA A 143 -26.66 6.99 -6.63
N THR A 144 -26.70 5.80 -7.23
CA THR A 144 -25.71 4.74 -7.01
C THR A 144 -24.33 5.14 -7.55
N HIS A 145 -24.28 5.78 -8.73
CA HIS A 145 -23.03 6.29 -9.30
C HIS A 145 -22.39 7.34 -8.38
N HIS A 146 -23.18 8.30 -7.87
CA HIS A 146 -22.70 9.28 -6.91
C HIS A 146 -22.23 8.65 -5.59
N LEU A 147 -22.94 7.63 -5.10
CA LEU A 147 -22.56 6.92 -3.88
C LEU A 147 -21.16 6.30 -4.03
N PHE A 148 -20.89 5.56 -5.10
CA PHE A 148 -19.57 4.95 -5.33
C PHE A 148 -18.47 5.99 -5.52
N GLY A 149 -18.73 7.06 -6.27
CA GLY A 149 -17.77 8.15 -6.45
C GLY A 149 -17.42 8.86 -5.14
N SER A 150 -18.44 9.17 -4.32
CA SER A 150 -18.24 9.80 -3.02
C SER A 150 -17.52 8.88 -2.04
N ALA A 151 -17.91 7.59 -1.99
CA ALA A 151 -17.26 6.60 -1.13
C ALA A 151 -15.79 6.42 -1.48
N HIS A 152 -15.44 6.35 -2.78
CA HIS A 152 -14.07 6.33 -3.28
C HIS A 152 -13.29 7.57 -2.81
N GLY A 153 -13.82 8.76 -2.98
CA GLY A 153 -13.16 10.00 -2.54
C GLY A 153 -12.93 10.05 -1.02
N TRP A 154 -13.95 9.69 -0.21
CA TRP A 154 -13.81 9.66 1.25
C TRP A 154 -12.81 8.61 1.74
N LEU A 155 -12.80 7.43 1.10
CA LEU A 155 -11.88 6.37 1.47
C LEU A 155 -10.44 6.72 1.08
N ALA A 156 -10.23 7.42 -0.06
CA ALA A 156 -8.92 7.95 -0.45
C ALA A 156 -8.34 8.87 0.64
N TRP A 157 -9.12 9.81 1.16
CA TRP A 157 -8.70 10.67 2.28
C TRP A 157 -8.44 9.87 3.56
N THR A 158 -9.27 8.88 3.86
CA THR A 158 -9.07 8.00 5.02
C THR A 158 -7.74 7.25 4.91
N ILE A 159 -7.42 6.72 3.73
CA ILE A 159 -6.13 6.04 3.47
C ILE A 159 -4.96 7.00 3.67
N MET A 160 -5.05 8.25 3.22
CA MET A 160 -4.00 9.24 3.42
C MET A 160 -3.77 9.57 4.90
N ILE A 161 -4.85 9.67 5.69
CA ILE A 161 -4.76 9.89 7.15
C ILE A 161 -4.11 8.68 7.82
N LEU A 162 -4.51 7.47 7.47
CA LEU A 162 -3.91 6.23 7.99
C LEU A 162 -2.43 6.11 7.60
N ALA A 163 -2.07 6.44 6.36
CA ALA A 163 -0.70 6.46 5.88
C ALA A 163 0.15 7.50 6.63
N ALA A 164 -0.38 8.70 6.87
CA ALA A 164 0.28 9.71 7.68
C ALA A 164 0.50 9.23 9.13
N GLY A 165 -0.48 8.58 9.74
CA GLY A 165 -0.37 7.95 11.05
C GLY A 165 0.69 6.83 11.08
N HIS A 166 0.74 6.01 10.02
CA HIS A 166 1.76 4.98 9.86
C HIS A 166 3.18 5.58 9.78
N VAL A 167 3.36 6.63 8.98
CA VAL A 167 4.64 7.36 8.88
C VAL A 167 5.02 8.00 10.21
N ALA A 168 4.06 8.63 10.92
CA ALA A 168 4.29 9.22 12.23
C ALA A 168 4.75 8.17 13.26
N ALA A 169 4.15 6.97 13.25
CA ALA A 169 4.57 5.85 14.09
C ALA A 169 6.01 5.42 13.76
N VAL A 170 6.37 5.31 12.48
CA VAL A 170 7.76 5.00 12.07
C VAL A 170 8.73 6.08 12.56
N LEU A 171 8.39 7.36 12.42
CA LEU A 171 9.22 8.46 12.90
C LEU A 171 9.38 8.44 14.43
N TYR A 172 8.33 8.11 15.17
CA TYR A 172 8.40 7.89 16.60
C TYR A 172 9.38 6.77 16.96
N HIS A 173 9.31 5.63 16.27
CA HIS A 173 10.25 4.52 16.46
C HIS A 173 11.70 4.92 16.14
N VAL A 174 11.91 5.71 15.08
CA VAL A 174 13.26 6.17 14.69
C VAL A 174 13.86 7.16 15.69
N ARG A 175 13.05 8.13 16.17
CA ARG A 175 13.55 9.25 16.98
C ARG A 175 13.53 8.96 18.47
N ILE A 176 12.51 8.29 18.97
CA ILE A 176 12.25 8.07 20.40
C ILE A 176 12.68 6.66 20.81
N VAL A 177 12.10 5.62 20.18
CA VAL A 177 12.38 4.21 20.54
C VAL A 177 13.76 3.76 20.04
N ARG A 178 14.21 4.27 18.90
CA ARG A 178 15.51 3.99 18.28
C ARG A 178 15.76 2.51 18.00
N ASP A 179 14.71 1.77 17.63
CA ASP A 179 14.75 0.31 17.41
C ASP A 179 15.17 -0.12 15.98
N GLY A 180 15.54 0.85 15.12
CA GLY A 180 16.02 0.59 13.76
C GLY A 180 14.96 0.14 12.77
N VAL A 181 13.66 0.31 13.06
CA VAL A 181 12.53 -0.14 12.22
C VAL A 181 12.64 0.36 10.78
N LEU A 182 13.04 1.60 10.58
CA LEU A 182 13.21 2.18 9.24
C LEU A 182 14.36 1.53 8.46
N ARG A 183 15.48 1.24 9.13
CA ARG A 183 16.65 0.60 8.49
C ARG A 183 16.33 -0.77 7.91
N ARG A 184 15.31 -1.46 8.44
CA ARG A 184 14.85 -2.76 7.95
C ARG A 184 14.13 -2.66 6.61
N MET A 185 13.53 -1.49 6.32
CA MET A 185 12.78 -1.18 5.08
C MET A 185 13.56 -0.29 4.11
N TRP A 186 14.67 0.31 4.55
CA TRP A 186 15.54 1.12 3.71
C TRP A 186 16.73 0.28 3.20
N ALA A 187 17.33 0.70 2.09
CA ALA A 187 18.42 -0.03 1.41
C ALA A 187 19.62 -0.35 2.31
#